data_97dac6055cc3731c51d4d11a953094d8
#
_entry.id   97dac6055cc3731c51d4d11a953094d8
#
_cell.length_a   1.000
_cell.length_b   1.000
_cell.length_c   1.000
_cell.angle_alpha   90.00
_cell.angle_beta   90.00
_cell.angle_gamma   90.00
#
_symmetry.space_group_name_H-M   'P 1'
#
loop_
_entity.id
_entity.type
_entity.pdbx_description
1 polymer ?
#
loop_
_entity_poly.entity_id
_entity_poly.type
_entity_poly.pdbx_seq_one_letter_code
_entity_poly.pdbx_strand_id
1 'polypeptide(L)' 'MWVSEVKTKKGRELGSFHHRKSFATMDEGLDWARNLAMQIVENGFYKDEELIMHHYEDKNGRL' A
#
# COMPACT_ATOMS: atom_id res chain seq x y z
N MET A 1 15.38 -6.00 -0.21
CA MET A 1 14.01 -6.04 -0.76
C MET A 1 13.32 -4.72 -0.54
N TRP A 2 12.49 -4.35 -1.46
CA TRP A 2 11.67 -3.16 -1.32
C TRP A 2 10.31 -3.54 -0.80
N VAL A 3 9.80 -2.75 0.13
CA VAL A 3 8.47 -2.97 0.69
C VAL A 3 7.58 -1.82 0.26
N SER A 4 6.40 -2.17 -0.24
CA SER A 4 5.40 -1.18 -0.62
C SER A 4 4.15 -1.39 0.23
N GLU A 5 3.59 -0.30 0.70
CA GLU A 5 2.39 -0.31 1.53
C GLU A 5 1.33 0.60 0.92
N VAL A 6 0.08 0.17 1.02
CA VAL A 6 -1.07 1.02 0.72
C VAL A 6 -1.95 1.00 1.94
N LYS A 7 -2.26 2.16 2.48
CA LYS A 7 -3.07 2.27 3.69
C LYS A 7 -3.90 3.54 3.65
N THR A 8 -4.91 3.59 4.52
CA THR A 8 -5.68 4.82 4.65
C THR A 8 -4.88 5.81 5.49
N LYS A 9 -5.11 7.10 5.27
CA LYS A 9 -4.41 8.15 6.00
C LYS A 9 -4.60 8.03 7.50
N LYS A 10 -5.78 7.60 7.92
CA LYS A 10 -6.08 7.48 9.35
C LYS A 10 -5.33 6.34 10.01
N GLY A 11 -5.06 5.28 9.26
CA GLY A 11 -4.28 4.16 9.78
C GLY A 11 -4.84 3.52 11.04
N ARG A 12 -6.14 3.55 11.22
CA ARG A 12 -6.75 3.03 12.43
C ARG A 12 -7.01 1.54 12.32
N GLU A 13 -6.99 0.87 13.45
CA GLU A 13 -7.22 -0.56 13.48
C GLU A 13 -8.66 -0.93 13.10
N LEU A 14 -9.63 -0.11 13.44
CA LEU A 14 -11.03 -0.41 13.12
C LEU A 14 -11.37 0.12 11.73
N GLY A 15 -11.58 -0.80 10.82
CA GLY A 15 -11.92 -0.45 9.47
C GLY A 15 -10.79 0.11 8.66
N SER A 16 -9.59 0.08 9.16
CA SER A 16 -8.45 0.56 8.42
C SER A 16 -8.08 -0.42 7.32
N PHE A 17 -7.74 0.14 6.17
CA PHE A 17 -7.22 -0.61 5.08
C PHE A 17 -5.69 -0.51 5.10
N HIS A 18 -5.02 -1.64 5.08
CA HIS A 18 -3.56 -1.66 5.08
C HIS A 18 -3.08 -2.93 4.40
N HIS A 19 -2.39 -2.77 3.30
CA HIS A 19 -1.75 -3.88 2.60
C HIS A 19 -0.27 -3.59 2.43
N ARG A 20 0.53 -4.64 2.57
CA ARG A 20 1.98 -4.53 2.47
C ARG A 20 2.54 -5.75 1.75
N LYS A 21 3.51 -5.51 0.88
CA LYS A 21 4.12 -6.58 0.11
C LYS A 21 5.56 -6.20 -0.24
N SER A 22 6.45 -7.20 -0.31
CA SER A 22 7.83 -6.94 -0.68
C SER A 22 8.10 -7.34 -2.13
N PHE A 23 9.06 -6.63 -2.73
CA PHE A 23 9.41 -6.78 -4.14
C PHE A 23 10.93 -6.72 -4.31
N ALA A 24 11.41 -7.27 -5.40
CA ALA A 24 12.83 -7.21 -5.73
C ALA A 24 13.27 -5.79 -6.08
N THR A 25 12.40 -5.03 -6.74
CA THR A 25 12.72 -3.66 -7.13
C THR A 25 11.63 -2.70 -6.66
N MET A 26 12.01 -1.43 -6.55
CA MET A 26 11.06 -0.39 -6.17
C MET A 26 9.98 -0.19 -7.22
N ASP A 27 10.36 -0.31 -8.51
CA ASP A 27 9.41 -0.13 -9.61
C ASP A 27 8.25 -1.12 -9.54
N GLU A 28 8.56 -2.37 -9.20
CA GLU A 28 7.51 -3.38 -9.04
C GLU A 28 6.56 -3.00 -7.92
N GLY A 29 7.11 -2.49 -6.82
CA GLY A 29 6.29 -2.06 -5.69
C GLY A 29 5.42 -0.87 -6.04
N LEU A 30 5.95 0.08 -6.81
CA LEU A 30 5.19 1.24 -7.24
C LEU A 30 4.00 0.83 -8.11
N ASP A 31 4.23 -0.07 -9.06
CA ASP A 31 3.16 -0.56 -9.92
C ASP A 31 2.08 -1.29 -9.13
N TRP A 32 2.50 -2.16 -8.23
CA TRP A 32 1.56 -2.91 -7.40
C TRP A 32 0.69 -1.98 -6.55
N ALA A 33 1.33 -1.01 -5.90
CA ALA A 33 0.62 -0.09 -5.01
C ALA A 33 -0.37 0.78 -5.79
N ARG A 34 0.05 1.26 -6.96
CA ARG A 34 -0.80 2.09 -7.79
C ARG A 34 -2.02 1.33 -8.27
N ASN A 35 -1.82 0.09 -8.75
CA ASN A 35 -2.93 -0.73 -9.22
C ASN A 35 -3.89 -1.09 -8.08
N LEU A 36 -3.35 -1.39 -6.91
CA LEU A 36 -4.18 -1.70 -5.77
C LEU A 36 -5.01 -0.50 -5.34
N ALA A 37 -4.38 0.67 -5.29
CA ALA A 37 -5.11 1.89 -4.92
C ALA A 37 -6.23 2.18 -5.91
N MET A 38 -5.96 2.00 -7.21
CA MET A 38 -6.98 2.19 -8.24
C MET A 38 -8.16 1.24 -8.04
N GLN A 39 -7.88 -0.02 -7.75
CA GLN A 39 -8.94 -1.01 -7.53
C GLN A 39 -9.80 -0.65 -6.33
N ILE A 40 -9.18 -0.17 -5.28
CA ILE A 40 -9.92 0.23 -4.08
C ILE A 40 -10.85 1.39 -4.38
N VAL A 41 -10.36 2.39 -5.10
CA VAL A 41 -11.17 3.54 -5.48
C VAL A 41 -12.31 3.13 -6.40
N GLU A 42 -12.02 2.30 -7.41
CA GLU A 42 -13.03 1.85 -8.37
C GLU A 42 -14.13 1.04 -7.72
N ASN A 43 -13.79 0.26 -6.70
CA ASN A 43 -14.78 -0.54 -5.99
C ASN A 43 -15.57 0.27 -4.96
N GLY A 44 -15.22 1.53 -4.78
CA GLY A 44 -15.95 2.41 -3.87
C GLY A 44 -15.65 2.21 -2.40
N PHE A 45 -14.57 1.49 -2.08
CA PHE A 45 -14.16 1.36 -0.70
C PHE A 45 -13.47 2.63 -0.22
N TYR A 46 -13.69 2.97 1.04
CA TYR A 46 -13.00 4.10 1.69
C TYR A 46 -13.14 5.42 0.93
N LYS A 47 -14.36 5.71 0.48
CA LYS A 47 -14.61 6.91 -0.34
C LYS A 47 -14.18 8.21 0.30
N ASP A 48 -14.30 8.29 1.62
CA ASP A 48 -14.03 9.52 2.35
C ASP A 48 -12.66 9.53 2.99
N GLU A 49 -11.81 8.56 2.65
CA GLU A 49 -10.47 8.48 3.23
C GLU A 49 -9.41 8.58 2.15
N GLU A 50 -8.34 9.29 2.47
CA GLU A 50 -7.19 9.34 1.58
C GLU A 50 -6.40 8.04 1.69
N LEU A 51 -5.89 7.60 0.54
CA LEU A 51 -4.97 6.47 0.50
C LEU A 51 -3.55 6.99 0.44
N ILE A 52 -2.68 6.35 1.20
CA ILE A 52 -1.26 6.71 1.24
C ILE A 52 -0.47 5.52 0.76
N MET A 53 0.49 5.78 -0.14
CA MET A 53 1.43 4.77 -0.59
C MET A 53 2.78 5.07 0.02
N HIS A 54 3.41 4.05 0.59
CA HIS A 54 4.69 4.19 1.23
C HIS A 54 5.64 3.11 0.73
N HIS A 55 6.85 3.51 0.37
CA HIS A 55 7.85 2.60 -0.18
C HIS A 55 9.15 2.78 0.57
N TYR A 56 9.73 1.68 1.01
CA TYR A 56 11.01 1.73 1.71
C TYR A 56 11.80 0.46 1.48
N GLU A 57 13.11 0.55 1.69
CA GLU A 57 13.97 -0.61 1.53
C GLU A 57 14.08 -1.35 2.86
N ASP A 58 13.86 -2.66 2.79
CA ASP A 58 14.02 -3.54 3.94
C ASP A 58 15.24 -4.41 3.70
N LYS A 59 16.33 -4.08 4.36
CA LYS A 59 17.60 -4.78 4.15
C LYS A 59 17.59 -6.20 4.68
N ASN A 60 16.70 -6.49 5.60
CA ASN A 60 16.60 -7.81 6.18
C ASN A 60 15.68 -8.75 5.39
N GLY A 61 15.02 -8.23 4.36
CA GLY A 61 14.12 -9.03 3.53
C GLY A 61 12.88 -9.51 4.24
N ARG A 62 12.46 -8.82 5.29
CA ARG A 62 11.25 -9.18 6.03
C ARG A 62 10.16 -8.12 5.88
N LEU A 63 8.95 -8.62 5.95
CA LEU A 63 7.80 -7.72 5.95
C LEU A 63 7.41 -7.31 7.35
#